data_8129e0af75609054a598354c2d4896b4
#
_entry.id   8129e0af75609054a598354c2d4896b4
#
_cell.length_a   1.000
_cell.length_b   1.000
_cell.length_c   1.000
_cell.angle_alpha   90.00
_cell.angle_beta   90.00
_cell.angle_gamma   90.00
#
_symmetry.space_group_name_H-M   'P 1'
#
loop_
_entity.id
_entity.type
_entity.pdbx_description
1 polymer ?
#
loop_
_entity_poly.entity_id
_entity_poly.type
_entity_poly.pdbx_seq_one_letter_code
_entity_poly.pdbx_strand_id
1 'polypeptide(L)'
;MKKILVINGPNLNFLGIREKSIYGTENYSALLGMIQKHAADLGIAAECWQSNHEGAIIDKLQEAYFDEDLIGVVINPGAYTHYS
;
A
#
# COMPACT_ATOMS: atom_id res chain seq x y z
N MET A 1 16.88 -7.84 -6.03
CA MET A 1 16.21 -8.19 -4.77
C MET A 1 14.75 -8.45 -5.02
N LYS A 2 14.24 -9.52 -4.46
CA LYS A 2 12.80 -9.80 -4.54
C LYS A 2 12.00 -8.75 -3.79
N LYS A 3 10.84 -8.39 -4.32
CA LYS A 3 10.00 -7.37 -3.69
C LYS A 3 8.51 -7.69 -3.82
N ILE A 4 7.73 -7.04 -2.95
CA ILE A 4 6.27 -7.01 -3.05
C ILE A 4 5.83 -5.59 -3.37
N LEU A 5 4.70 -5.46 -4.05
CA LEU A 5 4.05 -4.18 -4.29
C LEU A 5 2.88 -4.07 -3.30
N VAL A 6 2.86 -2.99 -2.53
CA VAL A 6 1.78 -2.72 -1.59
C VAL A 6 1.00 -1.53 -2.13
N ILE A 7 -0.25 -1.78 -2.53
CA ILE A 7 -1.13 -0.74 -3.06
C ILE A 7 -2.12 -0.33 -1.98
N ASN A 8 -2.08 0.94 -1.62
CA ASN A 8 -2.99 1.52 -0.64
C ASN A 8 -4.01 2.38 -1.38
N GLY A 9 -5.27 2.00 -1.26
CA GLY A 9 -6.38 2.62 -1.96
C GLY A 9 -6.85 3.94 -1.38
N PRO A 10 -8.09 4.35 -1.70
CA PRO A 10 -8.57 5.69 -1.40
C PRO A 10 -8.50 6.06 0.07
N ASN A 11 -8.06 7.28 0.29
CA ASN A 11 -8.05 7.95 1.61
C ASN A 11 -7.10 7.33 2.64
N LEU A 12 -6.37 6.28 2.31
CA LEU A 12 -5.42 5.70 3.26
C LEU A 12 -4.27 6.65 3.58
N ASN A 13 -3.96 7.59 2.67
CA ASN A 13 -2.99 8.64 2.93
C ASN A 13 -3.45 9.64 4.00
N PHE A 14 -4.75 9.63 4.38
CA PHE A 14 -5.29 10.44 5.48
C PHE A 14 -5.34 9.72 6.81
N LEU A 15 -4.77 8.52 6.89
CA LEU A 15 -4.73 7.77 8.14
C LEU A 15 -4.07 8.61 9.24
N GLY A 16 -4.73 8.66 10.40
CA GLY A 16 -4.23 9.44 11.54
C GLY A 16 -4.64 10.91 11.53
N ILE A 17 -5.15 11.42 10.42
CA ILE A 17 -5.61 12.81 10.32
C ILE A 17 -7.05 12.91 10.80
N ARG A 18 -7.92 12.02 10.32
CA ARG A 18 -9.36 12.05 10.65
C ARG A 18 -9.72 11.18 11.84
N GLU A 19 -9.00 10.11 12.08
CA GLU A 19 -9.36 9.07 13.05
C GLU A 19 -8.33 8.88 14.14
N LYS A 20 -7.62 9.93 14.45
CA LYS A 20 -6.59 9.97 15.48
C LYS A 20 -7.06 9.42 16.83
N SER A 21 -8.29 9.75 17.20
CA SER A 21 -8.84 9.33 18.48
C SER A 21 -9.05 7.81 18.57
N ILE A 22 -9.19 7.14 17.45
CA ILE A 22 -9.41 5.70 17.41
C ILE A 22 -8.09 4.95 17.32
N TYR A 23 -7.17 5.43 16.47
CA TYR A 23 -5.93 4.74 16.16
C TYR A 23 -4.70 5.36 16.81
N GLY A 24 -4.89 6.30 17.72
CA GLY A 24 -3.81 6.97 18.41
C GLY A 24 -3.09 7.97 17.51
N THR A 25 -1.75 7.98 17.59
CA THR A 25 -0.94 8.91 16.82
C THR A 25 -0.42 8.31 15.51
N GLU A 26 -0.79 7.09 15.20
CA GLU A 26 -0.33 6.45 13.97
C GLU A 26 -0.92 7.13 12.75
N ASN A 27 -0.10 7.33 11.74
CA ASN A 27 -0.47 7.97 10.50
C ASN A 27 0.04 7.15 9.30
N TYR A 28 -0.20 7.65 8.10
CA TYR A 28 0.21 6.95 6.90
C TYR A 28 1.71 6.71 6.84
N SER A 29 2.50 7.70 7.24
CA SER A 29 3.96 7.57 7.27
C SER A 29 4.41 6.45 8.22
N ALA A 30 3.77 6.34 9.38
CA ALA A 30 4.05 5.26 10.33
C ALA A 30 3.68 3.90 9.75
N LEU A 31 2.57 3.82 9.03
CA LEU A 31 2.16 2.59 8.33
C LEU A 31 3.23 2.18 7.32
N LEU A 32 3.69 3.11 6.50
CA LEU A 32 4.74 2.83 5.52
C LEU A 32 6.01 2.34 6.19
N GLY A 33 6.41 2.96 7.28
CA GLY A 33 7.59 2.54 8.04
C GLY A 33 7.47 1.11 8.57
N MET A 34 6.30 0.76 9.07
CA MET A 34 6.02 -0.57 9.57
C MET A 34 6.11 -1.62 8.46
N ILE A 35 5.54 -1.31 7.29
CA ILE A 35 5.59 -2.19 6.12
C ILE A 35 7.04 -2.41 5.69
N GLN A 36 7.81 -1.33 5.58
CA GLN A 36 9.20 -1.41 5.13
C GLN A 36 10.05 -2.24 6.10
N LYS A 37 9.86 -2.03 7.39
CA LYS A 37 10.59 -2.77 8.41
C LYS A 37 10.26 -4.26 8.36
N HIS A 38 8.99 -4.59 8.24
CA HIS A 38 8.56 -5.98 8.19
C HIS A 38 9.13 -6.68 6.95
N ALA A 39 9.10 -6.02 5.81
CA ALA A 39 9.69 -6.56 4.58
C ALA A 39 11.19 -6.81 4.75
N ALA A 40 11.91 -5.83 5.33
CA ALA A 40 13.34 -5.97 5.58
C ALA A 40 13.64 -7.16 6.49
N ASP A 41 12.84 -7.35 7.54
CA ASP A 41 13.00 -8.50 8.45
C ASP A 41 12.81 -9.82 7.73
N LEU A 42 12.03 -9.84 6.65
CA LEU A 42 11.81 -11.03 5.82
C LEU A 42 12.82 -11.17 4.69
N GLY A 43 13.74 -10.21 4.55
CA GLY A 43 14.75 -10.25 3.50
C GLY A 43 14.27 -9.84 2.12
N ILE A 44 13.17 -9.10 2.04
CA ILE A 44 12.61 -8.60 0.78
C ILE A 44 12.40 -7.09 0.85
N ALA A 45 12.16 -6.49 -0.30
CA ALA A 45 11.79 -5.07 -0.35
C ALA A 45 10.27 -4.92 -0.48
N ALA A 46 9.74 -3.80 -0.02
CA ALA A 46 8.35 -3.43 -0.25
C ALA A 46 8.32 -2.11 -1.01
N GLU A 47 7.64 -2.11 -2.15
CA GLU A 47 7.34 -0.90 -2.88
C GLU A 47 5.92 -0.50 -2.50
N CYS A 48 5.77 0.63 -1.79
CA CYS A 48 4.47 1.12 -1.34
C CYS A 48 3.98 2.21 -2.28
N TRP A 49 2.72 2.11 -2.67
CA TRP A 49 2.12 3.05 -3.61
C TRP A 49 0.67 3.30 -3.22
N GLN A 50 0.20 4.52 -3.35
CA GLN A 50 -1.13 4.91 -2.93
C GLN A 50 -1.83 5.71 -4.03
N SER A 51 -3.12 5.49 -4.20
CA SER A 51 -3.94 6.29 -5.09
C SER A 51 -5.39 6.30 -4.65
N ASN A 52 -6.06 7.41 -4.93
CA ASN A 52 -7.50 7.55 -4.78
C ASN A 52 -8.26 7.18 -6.06
N HIS A 53 -7.54 6.83 -7.12
CA HIS A 53 -8.14 6.63 -8.44
C HIS A 53 -8.05 5.17 -8.87
N GLU A 54 -9.19 4.56 -9.11
CA GLU A 54 -9.27 3.15 -9.53
C GLU A 54 -8.49 2.90 -10.82
N GLY A 55 -8.62 3.80 -11.81
CA GLY A 55 -7.88 3.67 -13.06
C GLY A 55 -6.37 3.65 -12.87
N ALA A 56 -5.87 4.50 -11.98
CA ALA A 56 -4.45 4.53 -11.67
C ALA A 56 -3.98 3.23 -11.00
N ILE A 57 -4.83 2.65 -10.15
CA ILE A 57 -4.53 1.36 -9.51
C ILE A 57 -4.44 0.26 -10.56
N ILE A 58 -5.37 0.26 -11.51
CA ILE A 58 -5.36 -0.70 -12.61
C ILE A 58 -4.09 -0.57 -13.44
N ASP A 59 -3.71 0.67 -13.78
CA ASP A 59 -2.50 0.93 -14.54
C ASP A 59 -1.26 0.43 -13.79
N LYS A 60 -1.23 0.63 -12.48
CA LYS A 60 -0.12 0.18 -11.64
C LYS A 60 -0.02 -1.34 -11.63
N LEU A 61 -1.15 -2.03 -11.57
CA LEU A 61 -1.17 -3.49 -11.63
C LEU A 61 -0.68 -4.01 -12.98
N GLN A 62 -1.04 -3.34 -14.06
CA GLN A 62 -0.57 -3.72 -15.40
C GLN A 62 0.94 -3.51 -15.53
N GLU A 63 1.45 -2.39 -15.00
CA GLU A 63 2.87 -2.13 -14.97
C GLU A 63 3.63 -3.21 -14.18
N ALA A 64 3.06 -3.61 -13.04
CA ALA A 64 3.67 -4.61 -12.17
C ALA A 64 3.84 -5.98 -12.86
N TYR A 65 2.99 -6.28 -13.83
CA TYR A 65 3.08 -7.55 -14.59
C TYR A 65 4.45 -7.73 -15.23
N PHE A 66 5.10 -6.64 -15.61
CA PHE A 66 6.39 -6.69 -16.31
C PHE A 66 7.59 -6.60 -15.38
N ASP A 67 7.38 -6.52 -14.08
CA ASP A 67 8.46 -6.41 -13.10
C ASP A 67 8.91 -7.80 -12.66
N GLU A 68 10.10 -8.19 -13.12
CA GLU A 68 10.63 -9.54 -12.88
C GLU A 68 11.02 -9.79 -11.42
N ASP A 69 11.28 -8.73 -10.64
CA ASP A 69 11.63 -8.86 -9.24
C ASP A 69 10.40 -8.99 -8.34
N LEU A 70 9.23 -8.70 -8.87
CA LEU A 70 8.00 -8.69 -8.09
C LEU A 70 7.49 -10.09 -7.84
N ILE A 71 7.30 -10.45 -6.57
CA ILE A 71 6.83 -11.79 -6.19
C ILE A 71 5.39 -11.80 -5.68
N GLY A 72 4.80 -10.64 -5.46
CA GLY A 72 3.41 -10.56 -5.01
C GLY A 72 2.93 -9.15 -4.87
N VAL A 73 1.60 -9.03 -4.73
CA VAL A 73 0.92 -7.75 -4.56
C VAL A 73 0.01 -7.85 -3.35
N VAL A 74 0.06 -6.84 -2.49
CA VAL A 74 -0.84 -6.68 -1.35
C VAL A 74 -1.65 -5.43 -1.61
N ILE A 75 -2.97 -5.54 -1.53
CA ILE A 75 -3.87 -4.41 -1.77
C ILE A 75 -4.71 -4.13 -0.54
N ASN A 76 -4.68 -2.86 -0.12
CA ASN A 76 -5.64 -2.34 0.85
C ASN A 76 -6.63 -1.49 0.06
N PRO A 77 -7.77 -2.05 -0.36
CA PRO A 77 -8.65 -1.38 -1.32
C PRO A 77 -9.46 -0.21 -0.78
N GLY A 78 -9.56 -0.07 0.54
CA GLY A 78 -10.34 1.01 1.13
C GLY A 78 -11.80 0.93 0.69
N ALA A 79 -12.35 2.05 0.21
CA ALA A 79 -13.75 2.11 -0.21
C ALA A 79 -14.07 1.17 -1.39
N TYR A 80 -13.09 0.77 -2.16
CA TYR A 80 -13.32 -0.11 -3.30
C TYR A 80 -13.71 -1.54 -2.91
N THR A 81 -13.65 -1.88 -1.64
CA THR A 81 -14.22 -3.13 -1.17
C THR A 81 -15.74 -3.18 -1.36
N HIS A 82 -16.38 -2.02 -1.53
CA HIS A 82 -17.82 -1.90 -1.57
C HIS A 82 -18.40 -1.68 -2.96
N TYR A 83 -17.63 -1.17 -3.91
CA TYR A 83 -18.20 -0.76 -5.19
C TYR A 83 -17.27 -0.81 -6.40
N SER A 84 -16.17 -1.45 -6.30
CA SER A 84 -15.29 -1.55 -7.46
C SER A 84 -15.32 -2.93 -8.10
#